data_aee0e5c96484398cbd06df1db29cb111
#
_entry.id   aee0e5c96484398cbd06df1db29cb111
#
_cell.length_a   1.000
_cell.length_b   1.000
_cell.length_c   1.000
_cell.angle_alpha   90.00
_cell.angle_beta   90.00
_cell.angle_gamma   90.00
#
_symmetry.space_group_name_H-M   'P 1'
#
loop_
_entity.id
_entity.type
_entity.pdbx_description
1 polymer ?
#
loop_
_entity_poly.entity_id
_entity_poly.type
_entity_poly.pdbx_seq_one_letter_code
_entity_poly.pdbx_strand_id
1 'polypeptide(L)'
;MKSGQTLFIIDQVPYEAALQTAVANVESAKASLATAQLTYDSKEELYKENVVSAFDLSTAKNSLLAAKAQLAQAKAQEGSARNNLSYTVVKSPADGVVGTLPYRVGALVSSSIPEPLTTVSDNSDMYVYFSMTENQLLGLIRQYGSKDEALKSMPAIDLQLNDKSAYPEQGQIESISGVIDRSTGTVSLRAVFPNKDGLLHSGGAGNVVIPVQKTGALVIPQGATFEIQDKRYVYKVVDGKAQSALVQVTRVNGGRE
;
A
#
# COMPACT_ATOMS: atom_id res chain seq x y z
N MET A 1 -6.27 11.50 -9.56
CA MET A 1 -5.62 11.13 -10.82
C MET A 1 -5.72 9.63 -11.04
N LYS A 2 -5.44 9.17 -12.28
CA LYS A 2 -5.51 7.76 -12.65
C LYS A 2 -4.13 7.12 -12.74
N SER A 3 -4.04 5.84 -12.47
CA SER A 3 -2.84 5.04 -12.69
C SER A 3 -2.35 5.17 -14.13
N GLY A 4 -1.03 5.30 -14.33
CA GLY A 4 -0.41 5.53 -15.63
C GLY A 4 -0.45 6.97 -16.14
N GLN A 5 -1.16 7.88 -15.49
CA GLN A 5 -1.17 9.30 -15.84
C GLN A 5 0.19 9.94 -15.57
N THR A 6 0.69 10.72 -16.55
CA THR A 6 1.98 11.41 -16.43
C THR A 6 1.94 12.49 -15.35
N LEU A 7 2.92 12.44 -14.45
CA LEU A 7 3.12 13.41 -13.36
C LEU A 7 4.18 14.45 -13.70
N PHE A 8 5.34 13.96 -14.16
CA PHE A 8 6.49 14.80 -14.48
C PHE A 8 7.13 14.31 -15.77
N ILE A 9 7.75 15.23 -16.47
CA ILE A 9 8.63 14.96 -17.60
C ILE A 9 9.98 15.57 -17.25
N ILE A 10 11.00 14.72 -17.16
CA ILE A 10 12.40 15.09 -16.98
C ILE A 10 12.97 15.40 -18.35
N ASP A 11 13.98 16.27 -18.44
CA ASP A 11 14.62 16.60 -19.71
C ASP A 11 15.03 15.33 -20.48
N GLN A 12 14.44 15.14 -21.65
CA GLN A 12 14.58 13.94 -22.47
C GLN A 12 15.73 14.04 -23.48
N VAL A 13 16.19 15.23 -23.81
CA VAL A 13 17.15 15.47 -24.88
C VAL A 13 18.42 14.60 -24.77
N PRO A 14 19.10 14.51 -23.61
CA PRO A 14 20.29 13.68 -23.50
C PRO A 14 19.98 12.18 -23.61
N TYR A 15 18.81 11.74 -23.17
CA TYR A 15 18.41 10.33 -23.24
C TYR A 15 17.96 9.92 -24.63
N GLU A 16 17.33 10.80 -25.40
CA GLU A 16 16.98 10.59 -26.81
C GLU A 16 18.24 10.48 -27.66
N ALA A 17 19.22 11.36 -27.44
CA ALA A 17 20.50 11.30 -28.15
C ALA A 17 21.26 9.99 -27.86
N ALA A 18 21.24 9.55 -26.60
CA ALA A 18 21.84 8.27 -26.20
C ALA A 18 21.15 7.07 -26.86
N LEU A 19 19.81 7.08 -26.92
CA LEU A 19 19.03 6.04 -27.61
C LEU A 19 19.34 6.04 -29.12
N GLN A 20 19.38 7.19 -29.77
CA GLN A 20 19.69 7.29 -31.19
C GLN A 20 21.09 6.73 -31.50
N THR A 21 22.07 7.00 -30.66
CA THR A 21 23.43 6.44 -30.76
C THR A 21 23.40 4.91 -30.63
N ALA A 22 22.67 4.39 -29.64
CA ALA A 22 22.55 2.95 -29.44
C ALA A 22 21.85 2.25 -30.61
N VAL A 23 20.81 2.86 -31.18
CA VAL A 23 20.14 2.36 -32.40
C VAL A 23 21.10 2.31 -33.59
N ALA A 24 21.91 3.36 -33.79
CA ALA A 24 22.91 3.37 -34.86
C ALA A 24 23.95 2.25 -34.69
N ASN A 25 24.37 1.97 -33.45
CA ASN A 25 25.29 0.85 -33.14
C ASN A 25 24.63 -0.52 -33.47
N VAL A 26 23.35 -0.69 -33.21
CA VAL A 26 22.61 -1.92 -33.59
C VAL A 26 22.57 -2.08 -35.10
N GLU A 27 22.34 -1.02 -35.87
CA GLU A 27 22.33 -1.10 -37.34
C GLU A 27 23.73 -1.43 -37.90
N SER A 28 24.78 -0.85 -37.33
CA SER A 28 26.17 -1.20 -37.66
C SER A 28 26.50 -2.67 -37.39
N ALA A 29 26.08 -3.17 -36.21
CA ALA A 29 26.29 -4.57 -35.84
C ALA A 29 25.47 -5.54 -36.72
N LYS A 30 24.26 -5.15 -37.16
CA LYS A 30 23.47 -5.91 -38.13
C LYS A 30 24.18 -6.02 -39.49
N ALA A 31 24.76 -4.93 -39.98
CA ALA A 31 25.49 -4.94 -41.23
C ALA A 31 26.75 -5.84 -41.14
N SER A 32 27.46 -5.77 -40.04
CA SER A 32 28.62 -6.65 -39.76
C SER A 32 28.24 -8.12 -39.71
N LEU A 33 27.10 -8.42 -39.04
CA LEU A 33 26.54 -9.78 -39.02
C LEU A 33 26.17 -10.28 -40.40
N ALA A 34 25.51 -9.45 -41.21
CA ALA A 34 25.12 -9.82 -42.57
C ALA A 34 26.34 -10.16 -43.44
N THR A 35 27.43 -9.37 -43.31
CA THR A 35 28.70 -9.65 -44.00
C THR A 35 29.35 -10.97 -43.51
N ALA A 36 29.39 -11.18 -42.20
CA ALA A 36 29.93 -12.42 -41.65
C ALA A 36 29.10 -13.65 -42.02
N GLN A 37 27.78 -13.52 -42.10
CA GLN A 37 26.89 -14.59 -42.53
C GLN A 37 27.16 -14.93 -44.00
N LEU A 38 27.21 -13.93 -44.89
CA LEU A 38 27.51 -14.13 -46.32
C LEU A 38 28.83 -14.82 -46.52
N THR A 39 29.88 -14.40 -45.75
CA THR A 39 31.19 -15.01 -45.81
C THR A 39 31.18 -16.47 -45.36
N TYR A 40 30.43 -16.78 -44.28
CA TYR A 40 30.27 -18.16 -43.81
C TYR A 40 29.55 -19.02 -44.83
N ASP A 41 28.43 -18.55 -45.40
CA ASP A 41 27.63 -19.28 -46.36
C ASP A 41 28.45 -19.59 -47.62
N SER A 42 29.17 -18.61 -48.15
CA SER A 42 30.08 -18.81 -49.27
C SER A 42 31.20 -19.82 -48.99
N LYS A 43 31.82 -19.78 -47.79
CA LYS A 43 32.82 -20.74 -47.37
C LYS A 43 32.26 -22.15 -47.16
N GLU A 44 31.02 -22.26 -46.71
CA GLU A 44 30.32 -23.55 -46.54
C GLU A 44 30.05 -24.20 -47.89
N GLU A 45 29.64 -23.44 -48.92
CA GLU A 45 29.47 -23.94 -50.28
C GLU A 45 30.79 -24.41 -50.90
N LEU A 46 31.84 -23.58 -50.80
CA LEU A 46 33.17 -23.94 -51.30
C LEU A 46 33.78 -25.14 -50.57
N TYR A 47 33.47 -25.33 -49.30
CA TYR A 47 33.92 -26.52 -48.58
C TYR A 47 33.25 -27.80 -49.04
N LYS A 48 31.95 -27.75 -49.39
CA LYS A 48 31.21 -28.88 -49.97
C LYS A 48 31.83 -29.32 -51.30
N GLU A 49 32.35 -28.37 -52.07
CA GLU A 49 33.07 -28.63 -53.35
C GLU A 49 34.56 -28.95 -53.14
N ASN A 50 35.06 -29.11 -51.87
CA ASN A 50 36.44 -29.35 -51.54
C ASN A 50 37.43 -28.28 -51.97
N VAL A 51 37.00 -27.02 -52.17
CA VAL A 51 37.83 -25.88 -52.60
C VAL A 51 38.55 -25.21 -51.46
N VAL A 52 37.97 -25.24 -50.23
CA VAL A 52 38.55 -24.62 -49.04
C VAL A 52 38.78 -25.67 -47.91
N SER A 53 39.65 -25.32 -46.97
CA SER A 53 39.97 -26.20 -45.82
C SER A 53 38.90 -26.15 -44.74
N ALA A 54 38.82 -27.19 -43.91
CA ALA A 54 38.00 -27.19 -42.69
C ALA A 54 38.39 -26.06 -41.72
N PHE A 55 39.65 -25.64 -41.73
CA PHE A 55 40.13 -24.52 -40.92
C PHE A 55 39.53 -23.20 -41.40
N ASP A 56 39.45 -22.96 -42.72
CA ASP A 56 38.83 -21.74 -43.28
C ASP A 56 37.35 -21.65 -42.96
N LEU A 57 36.63 -22.77 -43.06
CA LEU A 57 35.20 -22.84 -42.67
C LEU A 57 35.03 -22.56 -41.18
N SER A 58 35.85 -23.17 -40.32
CA SER A 58 35.80 -22.96 -38.88
C SER A 58 36.08 -21.50 -38.50
N THR A 59 37.03 -20.86 -39.19
CA THR A 59 37.38 -19.45 -38.96
C THR A 59 36.18 -18.54 -39.34
N ALA A 60 35.54 -18.78 -40.50
CA ALA A 60 34.36 -18.05 -40.91
C ALA A 60 33.21 -18.24 -39.93
N LYS A 61 32.98 -19.46 -39.41
CA LYS A 61 31.97 -19.75 -38.38
C LYS A 61 32.22 -18.99 -37.09
N ASN A 62 33.51 -18.94 -36.63
CA ASN A 62 33.85 -18.18 -35.43
C ASN A 62 33.65 -16.69 -35.64
N SER A 63 33.95 -16.15 -36.81
CA SER A 63 33.68 -14.75 -37.17
C SER A 63 32.16 -14.44 -37.15
N LEU A 64 31.36 -15.36 -37.67
CA LEU A 64 29.89 -15.26 -37.60
C LEU A 64 29.40 -15.27 -36.16
N LEU A 65 29.90 -16.15 -35.31
CA LEU A 65 29.52 -16.20 -33.88
C LEU A 65 29.92 -14.91 -33.15
N ALA A 66 31.11 -14.36 -33.44
CA ALA A 66 31.55 -13.09 -32.89
C ALA A 66 30.62 -11.93 -33.31
N ALA A 67 30.24 -11.86 -34.60
CA ALA A 67 29.31 -10.85 -35.08
C ALA A 67 27.90 -10.99 -34.47
N LYS A 68 27.43 -12.23 -34.23
CA LYS A 68 26.18 -12.48 -33.50
C LYS A 68 26.25 -11.97 -32.05
N ALA A 69 27.36 -12.22 -31.37
CA ALA A 69 27.56 -11.73 -30.01
C ALA A 69 27.61 -10.19 -29.96
N GLN A 70 28.29 -9.56 -30.92
CA GLN A 70 28.34 -8.11 -31.05
C GLN A 70 26.94 -7.49 -31.24
N LEU A 71 26.09 -8.08 -32.09
CA LEU A 71 24.71 -7.63 -32.27
C LEU A 71 23.89 -7.80 -30.97
N ALA A 72 24.10 -8.91 -30.27
CA ALA A 72 23.39 -9.12 -28.99
C ALA A 72 23.79 -8.05 -27.96
N GLN A 73 25.08 -7.71 -27.87
CA GLN A 73 25.61 -6.65 -27.02
C GLN A 73 25.01 -5.28 -27.40
N ALA A 74 25.02 -4.93 -28.69
CA ALA A 74 24.44 -3.66 -29.16
C ALA A 74 22.93 -3.55 -28.83
N LYS A 75 22.15 -4.64 -29.02
CA LYS A 75 20.74 -4.69 -28.64
C LYS A 75 20.52 -4.52 -27.12
N ALA A 76 21.38 -5.08 -26.30
CA ALA A 76 21.31 -4.89 -24.85
C ALA A 76 21.54 -3.42 -24.47
N GLN A 77 22.50 -2.75 -25.13
CA GLN A 77 22.76 -1.32 -24.94
C GLN A 77 21.58 -0.45 -25.39
N GLU A 78 20.97 -0.77 -26.55
CA GLU A 78 19.74 -0.10 -27.02
C GLU A 78 18.61 -0.26 -25.99
N GLY A 79 18.40 -1.47 -25.49
CA GLY A 79 17.39 -1.74 -24.45
C GLY A 79 17.63 -0.91 -23.17
N SER A 80 18.88 -0.79 -22.73
CA SER A 80 19.25 0.03 -21.59
C SER A 80 18.96 1.52 -21.84
N ALA A 81 19.36 2.06 -23.00
CA ALA A 81 19.09 3.45 -23.36
C ALA A 81 17.58 3.75 -23.47
N ARG A 82 16.81 2.81 -24.03
CA ARG A 82 15.34 2.91 -24.12
C ARG A 82 14.68 2.92 -22.74
N ASN A 83 15.14 2.09 -21.81
CA ASN A 83 14.65 2.08 -20.45
C ASN A 83 14.97 3.39 -19.73
N ASN A 84 16.19 3.93 -19.89
CA ASN A 84 16.56 5.20 -19.31
C ASN A 84 15.68 6.35 -19.83
N LEU A 85 15.38 6.37 -21.13
CA LEU A 85 14.45 7.34 -21.71
C LEU A 85 13.04 7.15 -21.13
N SER A 86 12.58 5.92 -20.92
CA SER A 86 11.25 5.68 -20.35
C SER A 86 11.09 6.22 -18.93
N TYR A 87 12.17 6.22 -18.14
CA TYR A 87 12.15 6.74 -16.76
C TYR A 87 12.08 8.28 -16.70
N THR A 88 12.33 8.98 -17.80
CA THR A 88 12.15 10.44 -17.86
C THR A 88 10.67 10.85 -17.80
N VAL A 89 9.76 9.95 -18.13
CA VAL A 89 8.31 10.15 -17.99
C VAL A 89 7.83 9.47 -16.73
N VAL A 90 7.74 10.24 -15.65
CA VAL A 90 7.27 9.76 -14.36
C VAL A 90 5.74 9.68 -14.38
N LYS A 91 5.22 8.49 -14.17
CA LYS A 91 3.77 8.21 -14.18
C LYS A 91 3.28 7.83 -12.77
N SER A 92 2.00 8.06 -12.52
CA SER A 92 1.37 7.62 -11.28
C SER A 92 1.31 6.08 -11.22
N PRO A 93 1.77 5.45 -10.12
CA PRO A 93 1.68 4.00 -9.95
C PRO A 93 0.26 3.53 -9.62
N ALA A 94 -0.60 4.41 -9.06
CA ALA A 94 -1.93 4.08 -8.58
C ALA A 94 -2.93 5.20 -8.88
N ASP A 95 -4.21 4.88 -8.77
CA ASP A 95 -5.28 5.88 -8.69
C ASP A 95 -5.17 6.60 -7.34
N GLY A 96 -5.46 7.90 -7.30
CA GLY A 96 -5.40 8.61 -6.03
C GLY A 96 -5.30 10.13 -6.14
N VAL A 97 -4.95 10.75 -5.04
CA VAL A 97 -4.76 12.20 -4.91
C VAL A 97 -3.27 12.51 -4.84
N VAL A 98 -2.84 13.50 -5.62
CA VAL A 98 -1.46 14.01 -5.59
C VAL A 98 -1.27 14.90 -4.38
N GLY A 99 -0.20 14.68 -3.66
CA GLY A 99 0.20 15.52 -2.54
C GLY A 99 0.86 16.83 -2.97
N THR A 100 1.79 17.32 -2.17
CA THR A 100 2.53 18.55 -2.45
C THR A 100 3.53 18.34 -3.59
N LEU A 101 3.80 19.42 -4.34
CA LEU A 101 4.78 19.49 -5.42
C LEU A 101 5.93 20.39 -4.98
N PRO A 102 6.94 19.89 -4.27
CA PRO A 102 8.03 20.72 -3.73
C PRO A 102 8.94 21.29 -4.83
N TYR A 103 9.01 20.61 -5.98
CA TYR A 103 9.88 21.01 -7.09
C TYR A 103 9.10 21.74 -8.17
N ARG A 104 9.70 22.83 -8.69
CA ARG A 104 9.15 23.61 -9.81
C ARG A 104 9.80 23.19 -11.12
N VAL A 105 9.15 23.55 -12.23
CA VAL A 105 9.72 23.36 -13.57
C VAL A 105 11.09 24.05 -13.65
N GLY A 106 12.09 23.35 -14.15
CA GLY A 106 13.49 23.78 -14.21
C GLY A 106 14.34 23.41 -12.99
N ALA A 107 13.75 22.78 -11.94
CA ALA A 107 14.53 22.28 -10.82
C ALA A 107 15.38 21.06 -11.25
N LEU A 108 16.60 20.99 -10.73
CA LEU A 108 17.46 19.82 -10.90
C LEU A 108 16.98 18.70 -9.97
N VAL A 109 16.71 17.53 -10.55
CA VAL A 109 16.29 16.33 -9.81
C VAL A 109 17.28 15.19 -10.06
N SER A 110 17.52 14.40 -9.03
CA SER A 110 18.40 13.22 -9.10
C SER A 110 17.92 12.13 -8.15
N SER A 111 18.45 10.92 -8.29
CA SER A 111 18.13 9.80 -7.39
C SER A 111 18.61 9.98 -5.95
N SER A 112 19.41 10.99 -5.67
CA SER A 112 19.96 11.29 -4.34
C SER A 112 19.23 12.42 -3.61
N ILE A 113 18.14 12.97 -4.15
CA ILE A 113 17.34 13.96 -3.43
C ILE A 113 16.62 13.32 -2.25
N PRO A 114 16.62 13.97 -1.06
CA PRO A 114 16.04 13.39 0.14
C PRO A 114 14.50 13.38 0.12
N GLU A 115 13.88 14.32 -0.60
CA GLU A 115 12.43 14.42 -0.68
C GLU A 115 11.90 13.85 -2.00
N PRO A 116 10.77 13.13 -1.99
CA PRO A 116 10.15 12.64 -3.21
C PRO A 116 9.62 13.80 -4.07
N LEU A 117 9.54 13.59 -5.38
CA LEU A 117 8.96 14.57 -6.32
C LEU A 117 7.51 14.92 -5.97
N THR A 118 6.76 13.92 -5.55
CA THR A 118 5.42 14.03 -4.97
C THR A 118 5.04 12.70 -4.34
N THR A 119 3.95 12.70 -3.59
CA THR A 119 3.28 11.49 -3.09
C THR A 119 1.94 11.33 -3.77
N VAL A 120 1.56 10.09 -4.09
CA VAL A 120 0.20 9.76 -4.55
C VAL A 120 -0.42 8.87 -3.50
N SER A 121 -1.54 9.33 -2.92
CA SER A 121 -2.27 8.60 -1.88
C SER A 121 -3.57 8.06 -2.46
N ASP A 122 -3.75 6.75 -2.37
CA ASP A 122 -5.06 6.15 -2.59
C ASP A 122 -5.88 6.34 -1.30
N ASN A 123 -6.93 7.14 -1.40
CA ASN A 123 -7.81 7.47 -0.29
C ASN A 123 -9.19 6.84 -0.46
N SER A 124 -9.34 5.81 -1.29
CA SER A 124 -10.61 5.10 -1.49
C SER A 124 -11.06 4.36 -0.24
N ASP A 125 -10.11 3.70 0.41
CA ASP A 125 -10.29 3.04 1.70
C ASP A 125 -9.27 3.58 2.70
N MET A 126 -9.74 3.98 3.87
CA MET A 126 -8.89 4.56 4.90
C MET A 126 -8.61 3.56 6.02
N TYR A 127 -7.32 3.38 6.29
CA TYR A 127 -6.87 2.57 7.42
C TYR A 127 -6.82 3.41 8.69
N VAL A 128 -7.61 3.01 9.68
CA VAL A 128 -7.62 3.64 11.01
C VAL A 128 -6.90 2.73 11.98
N TYR A 129 -5.83 3.24 12.58
CA TYR A 129 -5.06 2.55 13.61
C TYR A 129 -5.49 3.05 14.98
N PHE A 130 -5.83 2.15 15.87
CA PHE A 130 -6.18 2.46 17.25
C PHE A 130 -5.66 1.38 18.18
N SER A 131 -5.61 1.68 19.48
CA SER A 131 -5.08 0.77 20.47
C SER A 131 -6.14 0.34 21.47
N MET A 132 -6.06 -0.90 21.90
CA MET A 132 -6.92 -1.52 22.91
C MET A 132 -6.03 -2.08 24.03
N THR A 133 -6.47 -2.03 25.28
CA THR A 133 -5.71 -2.63 26.38
C THR A 133 -5.71 -4.15 26.29
N GLU A 134 -4.66 -4.78 26.83
CA GLU A 134 -4.55 -6.25 26.92
C GLU A 134 -5.78 -6.86 27.60
N ASN A 135 -6.27 -6.24 28.68
CA ASN A 135 -7.45 -6.73 29.40
C ASN A 135 -8.72 -6.74 28.54
N GLN A 136 -8.90 -5.73 27.68
CA GLN A 136 -10.02 -5.69 26.73
C GLN A 136 -9.89 -6.78 25.68
N LEU A 137 -8.68 -6.98 25.15
CA LEU A 137 -8.41 -8.06 24.19
C LEU A 137 -8.67 -9.44 24.78
N LEU A 138 -8.19 -9.69 26.02
CA LEU A 138 -8.44 -10.96 26.72
C LEU A 138 -9.94 -11.17 26.97
N GLY A 139 -10.69 -10.10 27.29
CA GLY A 139 -12.15 -10.15 27.37
C GLY A 139 -12.80 -10.61 26.07
N LEU A 140 -12.38 -10.04 24.95
CA LEU A 140 -12.87 -10.42 23.61
C LEU A 140 -12.52 -11.87 23.25
N ILE A 141 -11.28 -12.29 23.49
CA ILE A 141 -10.85 -13.67 23.22
C ILE A 141 -11.65 -14.67 24.07
N ARG A 142 -11.93 -14.37 25.33
CA ARG A 142 -12.76 -15.22 26.18
C ARG A 142 -14.21 -15.30 25.71
N GLN A 143 -14.74 -14.22 25.15
CA GLN A 143 -16.10 -14.15 24.63
C GLN A 143 -16.27 -14.92 23.31
N TYR A 144 -15.29 -14.85 22.41
CA TYR A 144 -15.38 -15.39 21.06
C TYR A 144 -14.54 -16.67 20.84
N GLY A 145 -13.76 -17.11 21.82
CA GLY A 145 -12.97 -18.35 21.79
C GLY A 145 -11.57 -18.17 21.23
N SER A 146 -11.37 -17.42 20.15
CA SER A 146 -10.07 -17.14 19.56
C SER A 146 -10.00 -15.71 19.00
N LYS A 147 -8.78 -15.27 18.69
CA LYS A 147 -8.52 -13.96 18.07
C LYS A 147 -9.17 -13.87 16.67
N ASP A 148 -9.08 -14.94 15.90
CA ASP A 148 -9.61 -14.98 14.52
C ASP A 148 -11.13 -15.05 14.50
N GLU A 149 -11.74 -15.74 15.46
CA GLU A 149 -13.19 -15.74 15.65
C GLU A 149 -13.70 -14.40 16.17
N ALA A 150 -12.96 -13.76 17.06
CA ALA A 150 -13.26 -12.40 17.50
C ALA A 150 -13.28 -11.43 16.32
N LEU A 151 -12.26 -11.45 15.44
CA LEU A 151 -12.21 -10.60 14.25
C LEU A 151 -13.43 -10.79 13.32
N LYS A 152 -13.84 -12.04 13.10
CA LYS A 152 -14.98 -12.35 12.23
C LYS A 152 -16.34 -11.99 12.84
N SER A 153 -16.43 -12.02 14.18
CA SER A 153 -17.66 -11.83 14.92
C SER A 153 -17.83 -10.42 15.49
N MET A 154 -16.78 -9.59 15.38
CA MET A 154 -16.87 -8.20 15.80
C MET A 154 -17.89 -7.44 14.96
N PRO A 155 -18.75 -6.62 15.60
CA PRO A 155 -19.68 -5.77 14.88
C PRO A 155 -18.92 -4.71 14.07
N ALA A 156 -19.59 -4.14 13.08
CA ALA A 156 -19.12 -2.93 12.42
C ALA A 156 -18.90 -1.82 13.46
N ILE A 157 -17.88 -1.02 13.23
CA ILE A 157 -17.45 0.03 14.15
C ILE A 157 -17.75 1.40 13.56
N ASP A 158 -18.03 2.35 14.42
CA ASP A 158 -18.27 3.73 14.04
C ASP A 158 -17.02 4.58 14.28
N LEU A 159 -16.85 5.62 13.47
CA LEU A 159 -15.78 6.59 13.61
C LEU A 159 -16.36 7.95 13.98
N GLN A 160 -15.91 8.51 15.09
CA GLN A 160 -16.20 9.87 15.50
C GLN A 160 -15.03 10.77 15.09
N LEU A 161 -15.32 11.77 14.29
CA LEU A 161 -14.32 12.74 13.83
C LEU A 161 -13.92 13.73 14.95
N ASN A 162 -12.88 14.51 14.74
CA ASN A 162 -12.38 15.48 15.72
C ASN A 162 -13.38 16.57 16.09
N ASP A 163 -14.30 16.91 15.18
CA ASP A 163 -15.40 17.85 15.42
C ASP A 163 -16.58 17.22 16.20
N LYS A 164 -16.42 15.98 16.67
CA LYS A 164 -17.41 15.13 17.34
C LYS A 164 -18.57 14.67 16.45
N SER A 165 -18.57 14.95 15.17
CA SER A 165 -19.53 14.37 14.23
C SER A 165 -19.26 12.88 14.04
N ALA A 166 -20.31 12.12 13.77
CA ALA A 166 -20.19 10.73 13.40
C ALA A 166 -19.86 10.62 11.91
N TYR A 167 -18.90 9.78 11.56
CA TYR A 167 -18.65 9.45 10.17
C TYR A 167 -19.80 8.58 9.63
N PRO A 168 -20.35 8.85 8.44
CA PRO A 168 -21.55 8.19 7.96
C PRO A 168 -21.38 6.72 7.60
N GLU A 169 -20.17 6.31 7.21
CA GLU A 169 -19.87 4.93 6.82
C GLU A 169 -19.26 4.16 8.00
N GLN A 170 -19.69 2.92 8.18
CA GLN A 170 -19.14 2.03 9.20
C GLN A 170 -17.88 1.34 8.69
N GLY A 171 -16.93 1.13 9.60
CA GLY A 171 -15.70 0.39 9.34
C GLY A 171 -15.73 -1.03 9.86
N GLN A 172 -14.77 -1.82 9.41
CA GLN A 172 -14.54 -3.18 9.88
C GLN A 172 -13.11 -3.33 10.40
N ILE A 173 -12.96 -4.04 11.52
CA ILE A 173 -11.64 -4.37 12.04
C ILE A 173 -11.05 -5.47 11.18
N GLU A 174 -9.92 -5.18 10.54
CA GLU A 174 -9.25 -6.10 9.62
C GLU A 174 -8.17 -6.91 10.31
N SER A 175 -7.45 -6.30 11.23
CA SER A 175 -6.36 -7.00 11.91
C SER A 175 -6.15 -6.52 13.35
N ILE A 176 -5.68 -7.46 14.18
CA ILE A 176 -5.24 -7.23 15.56
C ILE A 176 -3.76 -7.64 15.62
N SER A 177 -2.89 -6.76 16.11
CA SER A 177 -1.47 -7.06 16.27
C SER A 177 -1.26 -8.34 17.11
N GLY A 178 -0.25 -9.12 16.76
CA GLY A 178 0.19 -10.26 17.56
C GLY A 178 1.12 -9.89 18.72
N VAL A 179 1.50 -8.61 18.84
CA VAL A 179 2.47 -8.12 19.81
C VAL A 179 1.84 -7.03 20.66
N ILE A 180 2.05 -7.13 21.97
CA ILE A 180 1.65 -6.11 22.94
C ILE A 180 2.81 -5.10 23.06
N ASP A 181 2.49 -3.83 22.96
CA ASP A 181 3.44 -2.76 23.27
C ASP A 181 3.70 -2.74 24.79
N ARG A 182 4.93 -3.06 25.16
CA ARG A 182 5.32 -3.18 26.58
C ARG A 182 5.32 -1.86 27.33
N SER A 183 5.44 -0.74 26.63
CA SER A 183 5.45 0.60 27.25
C SER A 183 4.05 1.06 27.64
N THR A 184 3.05 0.67 26.89
CA THR A 184 1.65 1.11 27.08
C THR A 184 0.72 -0.01 27.55
N GLY A 185 1.11 -1.29 27.44
CA GLY A 185 0.27 -2.45 27.74
C GLY A 185 -0.91 -2.57 26.76
N THR A 186 -0.74 -2.07 25.53
CA THR A 186 -1.80 -2.05 24.52
C THR A 186 -1.46 -2.89 23.31
N VAL A 187 -2.51 -3.29 22.59
CA VAL A 187 -2.44 -3.98 21.29
C VAL A 187 -2.96 -3.04 20.23
N SER A 188 -2.25 -2.94 19.11
CA SER A 188 -2.66 -2.13 17.98
C SER A 188 -3.65 -2.90 17.11
N LEU A 189 -4.72 -2.24 16.70
CA LEU A 189 -5.74 -2.73 15.78
C LEU A 189 -5.74 -1.86 14.51
N ARG A 190 -6.08 -2.46 13.40
CA ARG A 190 -6.32 -1.77 12.14
C ARG A 190 -7.75 -2.03 11.69
N ALA A 191 -8.45 -0.96 11.40
CA ALA A 191 -9.77 -1.00 10.79
C ALA A 191 -9.74 -0.33 9.42
N VAL A 192 -10.65 -0.75 8.55
CA VAL A 192 -10.85 -0.19 7.21
C VAL A 192 -12.20 0.53 7.19
N PHE A 193 -12.17 1.77 6.71
CA PHE A 193 -13.36 2.59 6.50
C PHE A 193 -13.44 2.99 5.02
N PRO A 194 -14.55 2.71 4.32
CA PRO A 194 -14.77 3.23 2.98
C PRO A 194 -14.78 4.77 2.98
N ASN A 195 -14.13 5.39 2.01
CA ASN A 195 -14.01 6.86 1.95
C ASN A 195 -14.45 7.39 0.59
N LYS A 196 -15.68 7.07 0.19
CA LYS A 196 -16.24 7.43 -1.13
C LYS A 196 -16.32 8.93 -1.36
N ASP A 197 -16.64 9.69 -0.29
CA ASP A 197 -16.79 11.14 -0.36
C ASP A 197 -15.47 11.90 -0.15
N GLY A 198 -14.36 11.18 0.11
CA GLY A 198 -13.04 11.78 0.31
C GLY A 198 -12.93 12.65 1.59
N LEU A 199 -13.83 12.47 2.56
CA LEU A 199 -13.84 13.24 3.81
C LEU A 199 -12.67 12.90 4.72
N LEU A 200 -12.25 11.64 4.74
CA LEU A 200 -11.12 11.18 5.53
C LEU A 200 -9.81 11.46 4.77
N HIS A 201 -8.82 11.95 5.50
CA HIS A 201 -7.50 12.25 4.96
C HIS A 201 -6.41 11.56 5.78
N SER A 202 -5.34 11.14 5.12
CA SER A 202 -4.18 10.55 5.79
C SER A 202 -3.58 11.56 6.80
N GLY A 203 -3.28 11.09 8.01
CA GLY A 203 -2.83 11.93 9.11
C GLY A 203 -3.95 12.54 9.96
N GLY A 204 -5.22 12.32 9.58
CA GLY A 204 -6.36 12.70 10.41
C GLY A 204 -6.42 11.89 11.72
N ALA A 205 -7.11 12.42 12.73
CA ALA A 205 -7.34 11.76 14.00
C ALA A 205 -8.86 11.70 14.31
N GLY A 206 -9.25 10.72 15.11
CA GLY A 206 -10.63 10.54 15.52
C GLY A 206 -10.74 9.49 16.62
N ASN A 207 -11.97 9.20 17.04
CA ASN A 207 -12.25 8.18 18.04
C ASN A 207 -13.02 7.01 17.40
N VAL A 208 -12.51 5.81 17.57
CA VAL A 208 -13.21 4.59 17.15
C VAL A 208 -14.20 4.19 18.23
N VAL A 209 -15.46 3.99 17.85
CA VAL A 209 -16.53 3.55 18.74
C VAL A 209 -16.88 2.11 18.39
N ILE A 210 -16.61 1.19 19.32
CA ILE A 210 -16.94 -0.22 19.18
C ILE A 210 -18.27 -0.47 19.92
N PRO A 211 -19.36 -0.78 19.22
CA PRO A 211 -20.64 -1.04 19.87
C PRO A 211 -20.58 -2.37 20.62
N VAL A 212 -21.00 -2.37 21.87
CA VAL A 212 -21.11 -3.58 22.69
C VAL A 212 -22.58 -3.82 23.01
N GLN A 213 -23.13 -4.93 22.54
CA GLN A 213 -24.48 -5.34 22.89
C GLN A 213 -24.49 -6.18 24.17
N LYS A 214 -25.27 -5.75 25.14
CA LYS A 214 -25.57 -6.54 26.34
C LYS A 214 -27.03 -6.92 26.32
N THR A 215 -27.32 -8.19 26.08
CA THR A 215 -28.69 -8.73 26.15
C THR A 215 -29.12 -8.87 27.60
N GLY A 216 -30.40 -8.49 27.90
CA GLY A 216 -30.98 -8.63 29.23
C GLY A 216 -30.50 -7.61 30.28
N ALA A 217 -29.76 -6.57 29.87
CA ALA A 217 -29.36 -5.51 30.80
C ALA A 217 -30.49 -4.56 31.13
N LEU A 218 -30.71 -4.30 32.41
CA LEU A 218 -31.65 -3.29 32.88
C LEU A 218 -30.96 -1.92 32.85
N VAL A 219 -31.45 -1.00 32.04
CA VAL A 219 -30.86 0.34 31.90
C VAL A 219 -31.69 1.31 32.77
N ILE A 220 -31.01 2.08 33.60
CA ILE A 220 -31.62 3.11 34.44
C ILE A 220 -30.85 4.43 34.26
N PRO A 221 -31.51 5.59 34.38
CA PRO A 221 -30.82 6.88 34.35
C PRO A 221 -29.77 6.97 35.46
N GLN A 222 -28.63 7.60 35.19
CA GLN A 222 -27.56 7.75 36.17
C GLN A 222 -28.02 8.49 37.43
N GLY A 223 -28.93 9.48 37.29
CA GLY A 223 -29.55 10.21 38.41
C GLY A 223 -30.45 9.38 39.30
N ALA A 224 -30.85 8.17 38.85
CA ALA A 224 -31.65 7.26 39.70
C ALA A 224 -30.78 6.40 40.64
N THR A 225 -29.46 6.54 40.58
CA THR A 225 -28.52 5.84 41.47
C THR A 225 -27.93 6.82 42.49
N PHE A 226 -27.73 6.37 43.71
CA PHE A 226 -27.01 7.10 44.74
C PHE A 226 -25.95 6.20 45.38
N GLU A 227 -24.91 6.82 45.94
CA GLU A 227 -23.77 6.12 46.51
C GLU A 227 -23.67 6.36 47.99
N ILE A 228 -23.54 5.29 48.76
CA ILE A 228 -23.27 5.31 50.20
C ILE A 228 -22.15 4.34 50.48
N GLN A 229 -21.04 4.82 51.05
CA GLN A 229 -19.86 4.01 51.45
C GLN A 229 -19.38 3.09 50.29
N ASP A 230 -19.06 3.69 49.17
CA ASP A 230 -18.60 2.99 47.93
C ASP A 230 -19.52 1.93 47.38
N LYS A 231 -20.78 1.91 47.82
CA LYS A 231 -21.83 1.01 47.30
C LYS A 231 -22.92 1.81 46.59
N ARG A 232 -23.37 1.31 45.46
CA ARG A 232 -24.43 1.95 44.66
C ARG A 232 -25.78 1.35 44.96
N TYR A 233 -26.76 2.22 45.19
CA TYR A 233 -28.12 1.87 45.53
C TYR A 233 -29.08 2.52 44.55
N VAL A 234 -30.25 1.88 44.38
CA VAL A 234 -31.44 2.43 43.71
C VAL A 234 -32.61 2.29 44.61
N TYR A 235 -33.59 3.16 44.45
CA TYR A 235 -34.91 2.95 45.09
C TYR A 235 -35.78 2.11 44.18
N LYS A 236 -36.29 1.00 44.69
CA LYS A 236 -37.34 0.20 44.03
C LYS A 236 -38.67 0.39 44.84
N VAL A 237 -39.80 0.44 44.11
CA VAL A 237 -41.10 0.49 44.74
C VAL A 237 -41.59 -0.93 44.98
N VAL A 238 -41.80 -1.28 46.23
CA VAL A 238 -42.38 -2.56 46.64
C VAL A 238 -43.60 -2.24 47.54
N ASP A 239 -44.75 -2.74 47.21
CA ASP A 239 -46.01 -2.51 47.93
C ASP A 239 -46.30 -1.01 48.20
N GLY A 240 -46.05 -0.14 47.23
CA GLY A 240 -46.24 1.30 47.33
C GLY A 240 -45.21 2.04 48.19
N LYS A 241 -44.18 1.39 48.71
CA LYS A 241 -43.11 1.98 49.53
C LYS A 241 -41.78 1.93 48.81
N ALA A 242 -40.99 3.02 48.92
CA ALA A 242 -39.65 3.08 48.38
C ALA A 242 -38.68 2.30 49.29
N GLN A 243 -38.00 1.30 48.74
CA GLN A 243 -36.96 0.52 49.41
C GLN A 243 -35.65 0.68 48.69
N SER A 244 -34.55 0.94 49.45
CA SER A 244 -33.22 0.95 48.88
C SER A 244 -32.76 -0.47 48.55
N ALA A 245 -32.20 -0.67 47.37
CA ALA A 245 -31.63 -1.93 46.93
C ALA A 245 -30.19 -1.70 46.46
N LEU A 246 -29.27 -2.55 46.90
CA LEU A 246 -27.90 -2.56 46.45
C LEU A 246 -27.87 -3.10 45.00
N VAL A 247 -27.19 -2.39 44.12
CA VAL A 247 -27.03 -2.78 42.71
C VAL A 247 -25.60 -2.72 42.26
N GLN A 248 -25.23 -3.62 41.38
CA GLN A 248 -23.97 -3.51 40.62
C GLN A 248 -24.30 -2.83 39.30
N VAL A 249 -23.72 -1.66 39.10
CA VAL A 249 -23.93 -0.88 37.88
C VAL A 249 -22.63 -0.69 37.12
N THR A 250 -22.72 -0.81 35.80
CA THR A 250 -21.61 -0.46 34.89
C THR A 250 -22.10 0.73 34.04
N ARG A 251 -21.25 1.73 33.88
CA ARG A 251 -21.57 2.83 32.97
C ARG A 251 -21.67 2.32 31.54
N VAL A 252 -22.74 2.69 30.87
CA VAL A 252 -22.86 2.54 29.43
C VAL A 252 -22.37 3.85 28.82
N ASN A 253 -21.19 3.83 28.17
CA ASN A 253 -20.68 4.98 27.45
C ASN A 253 -21.47 5.14 26.14
N GLY A 254 -22.11 6.30 25.94
CA GLY A 254 -22.85 6.65 24.74
C GLY A 254 -24.37 6.75 24.91
N GLY A 255 -24.88 6.61 26.12
CA GLY A 255 -26.30 6.93 26.39
C GLY A 255 -26.51 8.44 26.32
N ARG A 256 -27.30 8.90 25.33
CA ARG A 256 -28.02 10.15 25.46
C ARG A 256 -28.93 10.03 26.70
N GLU A 257 -28.94 11.08 27.50
CA GLU A 257 -30.01 11.29 28.49
C GLU A 257 -31.38 11.17 27.85
#